data_1a75d4d8ffe091c3e29f38daafddfe1d
#
_entry.id   1a75d4d8ffe091c3e29f38daafddfe1d
#
_cell.length_a   1.000
_cell.length_b   1.000
_cell.length_c   1.000
_cell.angle_alpha   90.00
_cell.angle_beta   90.00
_cell.angle_gamma   90.00
#
_symmetry.space_group_name_H-M   'P 1'
#
loop_
_entity.id
_entity.type
_entity.pdbx_description
1 polymer ?
#
loop_
_entity_poly.entity_id
_entity_poly.type
_entity_poly.pdbx_seq_one_letter_code
_entity_poly.pdbx_strand_id
1 'polypeptide(L)'
;LAEVLRSAPDVKSRIEAVLWFGSPPGAGEADWNARFDPEAVQQVAQAGLRVEAVGYPAGRAAPPVERGWVEKVQTAGGVGARIVGALHGTGRGSELVGQGHLRFWDDLVALRVVEPSGFRAEPVLDQPNWWRVEPEATLSVAEVVRGLITEAPLRQTVVLSRFPADPAWLREDVRVRAGALMDRHGLEEWRAVVLTSELHRHLGTYSIVGAKMGLRARELLRAGLDEVRVESRAGSRPPLSCVNDGLQVATGASLGRGTIVVVDGPKPACEAVFEAGDRRLRLRLRREWADRIAHELAALVARHGGLSPSYFAAVREAALNHWLEMDRRSAFEEVWERGPSSAAEAPGS
;
A
#
# COMPACT_ATOMS: atom_id res chain seq x y z
N LEU A 1 17.39 9.49 15.09
CA LEU A 1 16.17 9.77 15.88
C LEU A 1 16.51 10.55 17.16
N ALA A 2 17.52 10.14 17.95
CA ALA A 2 17.94 10.85 19.18
C ALA A 2 18.21 12.34 18.91
N GLU A 3 18.92 12.65 17.83
CA GLU A 3 19.18 14.04 17.42
C GLU A 3 17.90 14.80 17.04
N VAL A 4 16.99 14.14 16.34
CA VAL A 4 15.68 14.74 15.97
C VAL A 4 14.86 15.05 17.22
N LEU A 5 14.79 14.13 18.18
CA LEU A 5 14.05 14.32 19.43
C LEU A 5 14.64 15.45 20.30
N ARG A 6 15.95 15.69 20.18
CA ARG A 6 16.65 16.79 20.88
C ARG A 6 16.40 18.14 20.23
N SER A 7 16.48 18.21 18.90
CA SER A 7 16.36 19.44 18.13
C SER A 7 14.92 19.86 17.82
N ALA A 8 13.97 18.90 17.80
CA ALA A 8 12.55 19.13 17.51
C ALA A 8 11.67 18.26 18.43
N PRO A 9 11.56 18.56 19.72
CA PRO A 9 10.87 17.72 20.70
C PRO A 9 9.35 17.61 20.44
N ASP A 10 8.75 18.52 19.71
CA ASP A 10 7.35 18.48 19.28
C ASP A 10 7.04 17.32 18.31
N VAL A 11 8.04 16.82 17.59
CA VAL A 11 7.92 15.67 16.71
C VAL A 11 7.52 14.41 17.49
N LYS A 12 7.85 14.33 18.80
CA LYS A 12 7.53 13.17 19.64
C LYS A 12 6.04 12.81 19.60
N SER A 13 5.15 13.81 19.62
CA SER A 13 3.70 13.60 19.58
C SER A 13 3.19 13.00 18.26
N ARG A 14 4.03 12.96 17.22
CA ARG A 14 3.74 12.45 15.89
C ARG A 14 4.35 11.07 15.63
N ILE A 15 5.10 10.53 16.60
CA ILE A 15 5.73 9.21 16.52
C ILE A 15 4.85 8.22 17.27
N GLU A 16 4.27 7.28 16.54
CA GLU A 16 3.43 6.21 17.11
C GLU A 16 4.29 5.16 17.81
N ALA A 17 5.33 4.71 17.15
CA ALA A 17 6.27 3.73 17.68
C ALA A 17 7.65 3.86 17.00
N VAL A 18 8.67 3.38 17.71
CA VAL A 18 10.02 3.19 17.17
C VAL A 18 10.21 1.70 16.97
N LEU A 19 10.45 1.28 15.75
CA LEU A 19 10.82 -0.09 15.43
C LEU A 19 12.33 -0.21 15.48
N TRP A 20 12.82 -1.06 16.34
CA TRP A 20 14.23 -1.30 16.60
C TRP A 20 14.59 -2.73 16.23
N PHE A 21 15.54 -2.95 15.32
CA PHE A 21 16.06 -4.29 15.12
C PHE A 21 17.08 -4.61 16.22
N GLY A 22 16.75 -5.59 17.06
CA GLY A 22 17.59 -6.01 18.14
C GLY A 22 16.84 -6.43 19.38
N SER A 23 17.56 -6.57 20.49
CA SER A 23 17.01 -6.97 21.79
C SER A 23 16.66 -5.75 22.64
N PRO A 24 15.64 -5.85 23.51
CA PRO A 24 15.39 -4.80 24.50
C PRO A 24 16.56 -4.65 25.47
N PRO A 25 16.76 -3.47 26.08
CA PRO A 25 17.79 -3.27 27.10
C PRO A 25 17.70 -4.31 28.22
N GLY A 26 18.84 -4.82 28.66
CA GLY A 26 18.91 -5.83 29.74
C GLY A 26 18.68 -7.28 29.29
N ALA A 27 18.42 -7.56 28.02
CA ALA A 27 18.18 -8.91 27.51
C ALA A 27 19.48 -9.72 27.21
N GLY A 28 20.61 -9.37 27.80
CA GLY A 28 21.89 -10.03 27.59
C GLY A 28 22.94 -9.13 26.94
N GLU A 29 23.83 -9.68 26.10
CA GLU A 29 24.81 -8.86 25.40
C GLU A 29 24.12 -7.79 24.53
N ALA A 30 24.60 -6.54 24.64
CA ALA A 30 24.11 -5.47 23.79
C ALA A 30 24.26 -5.86 22.31
N ASP A 31 23.18 -5.73 21.55
CA ASP A 31 23.19 -5.99 20.13
C ASP A 31 24.16 -5.05 19.37
N TRP A 32 24.43 -5.39 18.12
CA TRP A 32 25.35 -4.64 17.29
C TRP A 32 24.99 -3.14 17.20
N ASN A 33 23.71 -2.81 17.01
CA ASN A 33 23.24 -1.45 16.85
C ASN A 33 23.41 -0.65 18.16
N ALA A 34 23.10 -1.26 19.30
CA ALA A 34 23.27 -0.62 20.62
C ALA A 34 24.74 -0.37 20.99
N ARG A 35 25.67 -1.17 20.45
CA ARG A 35 27.13 -0.96 20.67
C ARG A 35 27.68 0.21 19.91
N PHE A 36 27.10 0.57 18.74
CA PHE A 36 27.58 1.68 17.94
C PHE A 36 27.29 3.04 18.56
N ASP A 37 26.11 3.21 19.15
CA ASP A 37 25.73 4.48 19.80
C ASP A 37 24.82 4.22 20.99
N PRO A 38 25.39 3.78 22.12
CA PRO A 38 24.62 3.47 23.33
C PRO A 38 23.94 4.71 23.93
N GLU A 39 24.51 5.92 23.72
CA GLU A 39 23.92 7.15 24.19
C GLU A 39 22.63 7.49 23.42
N ALA A 40 22.63 7.35 22.10
CA ALA A 40 21.43 7.53 21.27
C ALA A 40 20.33 6.55 21.67
N VAL A 41 20.66 5.28 21.95
CA VAL A 41 19.71 4.28 22.42
C VAL A 41 19.08 4.69 23.74
N GLN A 42 19.91 5.14 24.69
CA GLN A 42 19.44 5.60 25.99
C GLN A 42 18.52 6.82 25.88
N GLN A 43 18.86 7.80 25.02
CA GLN A 43 18.03 8.98 24.76
C GLN A 43 16.65 8.59 24.19
N VAL A 44 16.61 7.67 23.23
CA VAL A 44 15.35 7.18 22.66
C VAL A 44 14.53 6.43 23.71
N ALA A 45 15.17 5.59 24.53
CA ALA A 45 14.51 4.88 25.62
C ALA A 45 13.89 5.82 26.65
N GLN A 46 14.62 6.90 27.02
CA GLN A 46 14.16 7.91 27.98
C GLN A 46 13.11 8.87 27.40
N ALA A 47 12.96 8.92 26.09
CA ALA A 47 11.95 9.76 25.45
C ALA A 47 10.50 9.33 25.77
N GLY A 48 10.29 8.15 26.34
CA GLY A 48 8.94 7.64 26.65
C GLY A 48 8.12 7.32 25.42
N LEU A 49 8.76 7.05 24.29
CA LEU A 49 8.12 6.54 23.08
C LEU A 49 7.92 5.02 23.21
N ARG A 50 6.88 4.50 22.57
CA ARG A 50 6.76 3.06 22.38
C ARG A 50 7.92 2.56 21.52
N VAL A 51 8.71 1.61 22.01
CA VAL A 51 9.80 0.98 21.26
C VAL A 51 9.48 -0.51 21.09
N GLU A 52 9.41 -0.95 19.86
CA GLU A 52 9.25 -2.35 19.49
C GLU A 52 10.60 -2.93 19.10
N ALA A 53 11.20 -3.72 19.99
CA ALA A 53 12.42 -4.46 19.72
C ALA A 53 12.09 -5.71 18.89
N VAL A 54 12.30 -5.60 17.60
CA VAL A 54 11.97 -6.64 16.61
C VAL A 54 13.18 -7.55 16.45
N GLY A 55 13.00 -8.85 16.68
CA GLY A 55 14.08 -9.81 16.57
C GLY A 55 13.58 -11.25 16.52
N TYR A 56 14.48 -12.20 16.38
CA TYR A 56 14.14 -13.61 16.49
C TYR A 56 14.11 -14.05 17.96
N PRO A 57 13.24 -15.04 18.31
CA PRO A 57 13.26 -15.65 19.63
C PRO A 57 14.64 -16.15 20.03
N ALA A 58 14.96 -16.12 21.31
CA ALA A 58 16.22 -16.65 21.81
C ALA A 58 16.44 -18.10 21.37
N GLY A 59 17.61 -18.39 20.83
CA GLY A 59 17.96 -19.70 20.28
C GLY A 59 17.46 -19.97 18.84
N ARG A 60 16.67 -19.10 18.26
CA ARG A 60 16.26 -19.20 16.84
C ARG A 60 17.14 -18.29 15.97
N ALA A 61 17.94 -18.90 15.12
CA ALA A 61 18.74 -18.16 14.15
C ALA A 61 17.86 -17.56 13.01
N ALA A 62 18.22 -16.36 12.55
CA ALA A 62 17.64 -15.80 11.34
C ALA A 62 17.84 -16.76 10.15
N PRO A 63 16.84 -16.97 9.29
CA PRO A 63 16.99 -17.78 8.09
C PRO A 63 18.10 -17.21 7.20
N PRO A 64 18.94 -18.08 6.61
CA PRO A 64 19.95 -17.62 5.66
C PRO A 64 19.29 -17.18 4.34
N VAL A 65 19.92 -16.23 3.67
CA VAL A 65 19.63 -15.93 2.26
C VAL A 65 20.27 -17.02 1.43
N GLU A 66 19.47 -17.90 0.85
CA GLU A 66 19.94 -19.04 0.06
C GLU A 66 20.12 -18.66 -1.41
N ARG A 67 21.05 -19.31 -2.09
CA ARG A 67 21.30 -19.11 -3.54
C ARG A 67 20.03 -19.33 -4.37
N GLY A 68 19.28 -20.40 -4.08
CA GLY A 68 18.02 -20.70 -4.77
C GLY A 68 16.95 -19.63 -4.55
N TRP A 69 16.96 -18.94 -3.40
CA TRP A 69 16.08 -17.79 -3.16
C TRP A 69 16.50 -16.59 -4.04
N VAL A 70 17.80 -16.27 -4.13
CA VAL A 70 18.32 -15.20 -5.01
C VAL A 70 17.96 -15.46 -6.47
N GLU A 71 18.12 -16.69 -6.95
CA GLU A 71 17.74 -17.09 -8.32
C GLU A 71 16.24 -16.93 -8.58
N LYS A 72 15.37 -17.33 -7.64
CA LYS A 72 13.92 -17.13 -7.74
C LYS A 72 13.56 -15.66 -7.81
N VAL A 73 14.22 -14.80 -7.01
CA VAL A 73 14.01 -13.35 -7.02
C VAL A 73 14.44 -12.77 -8.37
N GLN A 74 15.61 -13.12 -8.87
CA GLN A 74 16.12 -12.64 -10.16
C GLN A 74 15.18 -13.04 -11.33
N THR A 75 14.67 -14.25 -11.31
CA THR A 75 13.78 -14.79 -12.34
C THR A 75 12.40 -14.10 -12.32
N ALA A 76 11.94 -13.68 -11.16
CA ALA A 76 10.64 -13.01 -11.02
C ALA A 76 10.60 -11.60 -11.64
N GLY A 77 11.75 -10.94 -11.81
CA GLY A 77 11.85 -9.62 -12.41
C GLY A 77 11.50 -8.47 -11.46
N GLY A 78 11.42 -7.28 -11.99
CA GLY A 78 11.14 -6.06 -11.22
C GLY A 78 12.40 -5.32 -10.75
N VAL A 79 12.20 -4.13 -10.16
CA VAL A 79 13.32 -3.27 -9.70
C VAL A 79 14.01 -3.90 -8.51
N GLY A 80 13.24 -4.37 -7.52
CA GLY A 80 13.78 -5.04 -6.33
C GLY A 80 14.58 -6.30 -6.69
N ALA A 81 14.06 -7.10 -7.62
CA ALA A 81 14.74 -8.28 -8.12
C ALA A 81 16.09 -7.95 -8.76
N ARG A 82 16.17 -6.86 -9.54
CA ARG A 82 17.46 -6.42 -10.15
C ARG A 82 18.44 -5.97 -9.08
N ILE A 83 17.99 -5.22 -8.06
CA ILE A 83 18.84 -4.76 -6.95
C ILE A 83 19.38 -5.95 -6.17
N VAL A 84 18.51 -6.87 -5.75
CA VAL A 84 18.91 -8.08 -5.02
C VAL A 84 19.86 -8.94 -5.88
N GLY A 85 19.56 -9.09 -7.17
CA GLY A 85 20.43 -9.81 -8.09
C GLY A 85 21.81 -9.19 -8.22
N ALA A 86 21.90 -7.87 -8.30
CA ALA A 86 23.19 -7.16 -8.36
C ALA A 86 23.97 -7.27 -7.04
N LEU A 87 23.28 -7.17 -5.89
CA LEU A 87 23.91 -7.20 -4.56
C LEU A 87 24.32 -8.62 -4.13
N HIS A 88 23.48 -9.61 -4.40
CA HIS A 88 23.63 -10.98 -3.86
C HIS A 88 23.90 -12.05 -4.91
N GLY A 89 23.69 -11.74 -6.18
CA GLY A 89 23.93 -12.68 -7.30
C GLY A 89 25.36 -12.68 -7.83
N THR A 90 26.18 -11.67 -7.50
CA THR A 90 27.55 -11.50 -8.05
C THR A 90 28.53 -11.05 -6.97
N GLY A 91 29.84 -11.22 -7.25
CA GLY A 91 30.92 -10.70 -6.42
C GLY A 91 30.84 -11.11 -4.96
N ARG A 92 31.18 -10.19 -4.05
CA ARG A 92 31.22 -10.44 -2.59
C ARG A 92 29.86 -10.86 -2.02
N GLY A 93 28.77 -10.33 -2.54
CA GLY A 93 27.42 -10.71 -2.08
C GLY A 93 27.13 -12.19 -2.34
N SER A 94 27.47 -12.69 -3.53
CA SER A 94 27.33 -14.11 -3.88
C SER A 94 28.20 -15.04 -3.03
N GLU A 95 29.43 -14.61 -2.69
CA GLU A 95 30.30 -15.34 -1.76
C GLU A 95 29.66 -15.46 -0.37
N LEU A 96 29.15 -14.35 0.19
CA LEU A 96 28.50 -14.32 1.50
C LEU A 96 27.22 -15.16 1.55
N VAL A 97 26.43 -15.17 0.46
CA VAL A 97 25.30 -16.08 0.28
C VAL A 97 25.76 -17.53 0.31
N GLY A 98 26.81 -17.87 -0.47
CA GLY A 98 27.35 -19.22 -0.51
C GLY A 98 27.92 -19.71 0.82
N GLN A 99 28.41 -18.81 1.66
CA GLN A 99 28.92 -19.09 3.01
C GLN A 99 27.81 -19.10 4.08
N GLY A 100 26.56 -18.75 3.74
CA GLY A 100 25.45 -18.64 4.70
C GLY A 100 25.59 -17.48 5.69
N HIS A 101 26.42 -16.49 5.37
CA HIS A 101 26.66 -15.33 6.21
C HIS A 101 25.60 -14.24 6.07
N LEU A 102 24.87 -14.20 4.95
CA LEU A 102 23.72 -13.31 4.78
C LEU A 102 22.46 -13.97 5.32
N ARG A 103 21.72 -13.24 6.12
CA ARG A 103 20.49 -13.71 6.76
C ARG A 103 19.43 -12.63 6.73
N PHE A 104 18.18 -13.02 6.85
CA PHE A 104 17.03 -12.10 6.95
C PHE A 104 16.93 -11.50 8.35
N TRP A 105 17.76 -10.52 8.67
CA TRP A 105 17.76 -9.86 9.98
C TRP A 105 16.95 -8.57 9.96
N ASP A 106 17.43 -7.54 9.28
CA ASP A 106 16.82 -6.21 9.26
C ASP A 106 15.48 -6.20 8.54
N ASP A 107 15.26 -7.18 7.66
CA ASP A 107 13.99 -7.40 6.98
C ASP A 107 12.80 -7.54 7.94
N LEU A 108 13.03 -8.05 9.15
CA LEU A 108 11.98 -8.20 10.15
C LEU A 108 11.32 -6.88 10.52
N VAL A 109 12.09 -5.77 10.58
CA VAL A 109 11.55 -4.45 10.89
C VAL A 109 10.59 -4.00 9.80
N ALA A 110 10.97 -4.17 8.54
CA ALA A 110 10.11 -3.87 7.41
C ALA A 110 8.86 -4.77 7.39
N LEU A 111 9.04 -6.07 7.66
CA LEU A 111 7.94 -7.02 7.73
C LEU A 111 6.97 -6.72 8.85
N ARG A 112 7.45 -6.27 10.01
CA ARG A 112 6.59 -5.85 11.13
C ARG A 112 5.63 -4.73 10.74
N VAL A 113 6.04 -3.83 9.84
CA VAL A 113 5.19 -2.74 9.32
C VAL A 113 4.13 -3.28 8.36
N VAL A 114 4.53 -4.14 7.41
CA VAL A 114 3.65 -4.56 6.30
C VAL A 114 2.81 -5.79 6.63
N GLU A 115 3.26 -6.61 7.59
CA GLU A 115 2.64 -7.88 8.00
C GLU A 115 2.54 -7.99 9.53
N PRO A 116 1.90 -7.03 10.23
CA PRO A 116 1.88 -7.00 11.69
C PRO A 116 1.26 -8.25 12.31
N SER A 117 0.35 -8.92 11.63
CA SER A 117 -0.28 -10.17 12.07
C SER A 117 0.67 -11.38 12.13
N GLY A 118 1.79 -11.30 11.43
CA GLY A 118 2.83 -12.33 11.47
C GLY A 118 3.76 -12.24 12.68
N PHE A 119 3.47 -11.34 13.64
CA PHE A 119 4.34 -11.09 14.80
C PHE A 119 3.55 -11.11 16.10
N ARG A 120 4.17 -11.71 17.12
CA ARG A 120 3.74 -11.61 18.51
C ARG A 120 4.48 -10.47 19.18
N ALA A 121 3.77 -9.60 19.89
CA ALA A 121 4.33 -8.48 20.64
C ALA A 121 4.01 -8.65 22.13
N GLU A 122 5.02 -8.64 22.99
CA GLU A 122 4.90 -8.78 24.44
C GLU A 122 5.60 -7.61 25.15
N PRO A 123 5.00 -7.02 26.21
CA PRO A 123 5.65 -5.97 26.97
C PRO A 123 6.90 -6.53 27.67
N VAL A 124 7.94 -5.71 27.76
CA VAL A 124 9.18 -6.08 28.49
C VAL A 124 8.99 -5.74 29.97
N LEU A 125 9.23 -6.72 30.84
CA LEU A 125 9.19 -6.52 32.31
C LEU A 125 10.14 -5.40 32.72
N ASP A 126 9.69 -4.53 33.62
CA ASP A 126 10.43 -3.38 34.15
C ASP A 126 10.82 -2.31 33.15
N GLN A 127 10.28 -2.37 31.93
CA GLN A 127 10.52 -1.38 30.86
C GLN A 127 9.21 -0.98 30.16
N PRO A 128 8.42 -0.06 30.73
CA PRO A 128 7.03 0.16 30.35
C PRO A 128 6.82 0.62 28.90
N ASN A 129 7.86 1.16 28.25
CA ASN A 129 7.76 1.63 26.87
C ASN A 129 8.37 0.66 25.84
N TRP A 130 8.89 -0.49 26.30
CA TRP A 130 9.51 -1.49 25.44
C TRP A 130 8.65 -2.71 25.23
N TRP A 131 8.61 -3.17 23.99
CA TRP A 131 7.92 -4.38 23.56
C TRP A 131 8.91 -5.30 22.86
N ARG A 132 8.91 -6.56 23.23
CA ARG A 132 9.59 -7.61 22.47
C ARG A 132 8.66 -8.04 21.35
N VAL A 133 9.15 -8.01 20.10
CA VAL A 133 8.37 -8.36 18.93
C VAL A 133 9.11 -9.45 18.16
N GLU A 134 8.47 -10.61 18.05
CA GLU A 134 9.06 -11.80 17.45
C GLU A 134 8.16 -12.34 16.34
N PRO A 135 8.75 -12.85 15.23
CA PRO A 135 7.97 -13.46 14.17
C PRO A 135 7.34 -14.77 14.68
N GLU A 136 6.07 -14.97 14.36
CA GLU A 136 5.38 -16.24 14.59
C GLU A 136 6.08 -17.38 13.83
N ALA A 137 5.94 -18.60 14.35
CA ALA A 137 6.58 -19.77 13.74
C ALA A 137 6.08 -20.04 12.30
N THR A 138 4.86 -19.63 12.02
CA THR A 138 4.20 -19.77 10.70
C THR A 138 4.64 -18.72 9.69
N LEU A 139 5.31 -17.63 10.12
CA LEU A 139 5.76 -16.59 9.21
C LEU A 139 6.98 -17.07 8.41
N SER A 140 6.80 -17.26 7.12
CA SER A 140 7.92 -17.52 6.20
C SER A 140 8.56 -16.20 5.75
N VAL A 141 9.53 -15.71 6.53
CA VAL A 141 10.21 -14.42 6.29
C VAL A 141 10.75 -14.33 4.86
N ALA A 142 11.46 -15.36 4.40
CA ALA A 142 12.06 -15.39 3.06
C ALA A 142 11.00 -15.27 1.94
N GLU A 143 9.84 -15.94 2.09
CA GLU A 143 8.79 -15.90 1.08
C GLU A 143 8.02 -14.56 1.09
N VAL A 144 7.79 -13.98 2.26
CA VAL A 144 7.13 -12.66 2.36
C VAL A 144 8.05 -11.59 1.81
N VAL A 145 9.36 -11.59 2.17
CA VAL A 145 10.35 -10.67 1.59
C VAL A 145 10.40 -10.85 0.08
N ARG A 146 10.45 -12.08 -0.42
CA ARG A 146 10.41 -12.34 -1.86
C ARG A 146 9.17 -11.73 -2.50
N GLY A 147 8.00 -11.93 -1.93
CA GLY A 147 6.74 -11.35 -2.43
C GLY A 147 6.74 -9.83 -2.48
N LEU A 148 7.40 -9.16 -1.52
CA LEU A 148 7.48 -7.70 -1.47
C LEU A 148 8.48 -7.12 -2.47
N ILE A 149 9.61 -7.79 -2.71
CA ILE A 149 10.68 -7.30 -3.59
C ILE A 149 10.56 -7.79 -5.03
N THR A 150 9.96 -8.96 -5.23
CA THR A 150 9.50 -9.35 -6.55
C THR A 150 8.15 -8.69 -6.72
N GLU A 151 8.13 -7.59 -7.42
CA GLU A 151 6.88 -7.19 -8.02
C GLU A 151 6.34 -8.47 -8.68
N ALA A 152 5.23 -9.02 -8.18
CA ALA A 152 4.43 -9.94 -8.96
C ALA A 152 4.40 -9.32 -10.36
N PRO A 153 4.68 -10.07 -11.45
CA PRO A 153 4.80 -9.47 -12.77
C PRO A 153 3.56 -8.62 -12.91
N LEU A 154 3.77 -7.30 -12.76
CA LEU A 154 2.70 -6.37 -12.85
C LEU A 154 2.23 -6.52 -14.28
N ARG A 155 1.19 -7.30 -14.50
CA ARG A 155 0.41 -7.30 -15.75
C ARG A 155 -0.22 -5.91 -15.93
N GLN A 156 0.54 -4.88 -15.54
CA GLN A 156 0.11 -3.49 -15.61
C GLN A 156 0.17 -2.95 -17.02
N THR A 157 0.98 -3.58 -17.88
CA THR A 157 1.06 -3.25 -19.28
C THR A 157 1.07 -4.52 -20.10
N VAL A 158 0.19 -4.61 -21.09
CA VAL A 158 0.08 -5.79 -21.98
C VAL A 158 0.79 -5.51 -23.31
N VAL A 159 0.82 -4.26 -23.73
CA VAL A 159 1.39 -3.79 -25.00
C VAL A 159 2.71 -3.06 -24.79
N LEU A 160 2.80 -2.25 -23.73
CA LEU A 160 3.98 -1.46 -23.41
C LEU A 160 5.02 -2.30 -22.66
N SER A 161 6.31 -2.14 -22.99
CA SER A 161 7.39 -2.74 -22.21
C SER A 161 7.54 -2.10 -20.81
N ARG A 162 7.13 -0.83 -20.69
CA ARG A 162 7.06 -0.07 -19.45
C ARG A 162 6.02 1.03 -19.57
N PHE A 163 5.45 1.46 -18.45
CA PHE A 163 4.53 2.59 -18.42
C PHE A 163 5.28 3.90 -18.71
N PRO A 164 4.76 4.76 -19.59
CA PRO A 164 5.39 6.05 -19.90
C PRO A 164 5.49 6.92 -18.63
N ALA A 165 6.69 7.39 -18.35
CA ALA A 165 6.97 8.24 -17.19
C ALA A 165 7.69 9.54 -17.56
N ASP A 166 7.91 9.81 -18.86
CA ASP A 166 8.55 11.05 -19.31
C ASP A 166 7.63 12.25 -19.07
N PRO A 167 8.04 13.23 -18.26
CA PRO A 167 7.26 14.42 -17.96
C PRO A 167 6.86 15.22 -19.23
N ALA A 168 7.62 15.10 -20.31
CA ALA A 168 7.31 15.77 -21.58
C ALA A 168 5.97 15.31 -22.20
N TRP A 169 5.50 14.13 -21.85
CA TRP A 169 4.22 13.59 -22.33
C TRP A 169 3.01 14.04 -21.49
N LEU A 170 3.27 14.71 -20.38
CA LEU A 170 2.22 15.16 -19.48
C LEU A 170 1.79 16.58 -19.83
N ARG A 171 0.49 16.85 -19.68
CA ARG A 171 -0.01 18.23 -19.72
C ARG A 171 0.60 19.04 -18.58
N GLU A 172 0.78 20.34 -18.80
CA GLU A 172 1.49 21.24 -17.90
C GLU A 172 1.01 21.16 -16.45
N ASP A 173 -0.31 21.23 -16.24
CA ASP A 173 -0.94 21.19 -14.92
C ASP A 173 -0.70 19.87 -14.15
N VAL A 174 -0.55 18.76 -14.88
CA VAL A 174 -0.18 17.45 -14.33
C VAL A 174 1.32 17.37 -14.11
N ARG A 175 2.11 17.84 -15.08
CA ARG A 175 3.58 17.78 -15.07
C ARG A 175 4.16 18.43 -13.82
N VAL A 176 3.68 19.63 -13.49
CA VAL A 176 4.17 20.38 -12.32
C VAL A 176 3.84 19.70 -10.98
N ARG A 177 2.86 18.80 -10.95
CA ARG A 177 2.42 18.05 -9.76
C ARG A 177 2.90 16.59 -9.73
N ALA A 178 3.43 16.08 -10.86
CA ALA A 178 3.73 14.67 -11.04
C ALA A 178 4.69 14.11 -9.98
N GLY A 179 5.76 14.85 -9.66
CA GLY A 179 6.70 14.48 -8.60
C GLY A 179 6.01 14.32 -7.25
N ALA A 180 5.28 15.36 -6.81
CA ALA A 180 4.58 15.36 -5.53
C ALA A 180 3.49 14.25 -5.45
N LEU A 181 2.80 13.97 -6.56
CA LEU A 181 1.80 12.90 -6.63
C LEU A 181 2.44 11.51 -6.50
N MET A 182 3.55 11.27 -7.21
CA MET A 182 4.29 10.00 -7.14
C MET A 182 4.95 9.80 -5.77
N ASP A 183 5.56 10.84 -5.20
CA ASP A 183 6.21 10.77 -3.88
C ASP A 183 5.18 10.48 -2.77
N ARG A 184 3.99 11.10 -2.86
CA ARG A 184 2.97 10.95 -1.83
C ARG A 184 2.19 9.64 -1.94
N HIS A 185 1.85 9.22 -3.15
CA HIS A 185 0.88 8.14 -3.39
C HIS A 185 1.48 6.89 -4.03
N GLY A 186 2.72 6.99 -4.52
CA GLY A 186 3.44 5.91 -5.18
C GLY A 186 3.11 5.74 -6.66
N LEU A 187 3.98 5.00 -7.35
CA LEU A 187 3.89 4.78 -8.79
C LEU A 187 2.65 3.96 -9.20
N GLU A 188 2.16 3.08 -8.35
CA GLU A 188 0.99 2.26 -8.67
C GLU A 188 -0.27 3.12 -8.75
N GLU A 189 -0.46 4.04 -7.79
CA GLU A 189 -1.57 4.98 -7.84
C GLU A 189 -1.44 5.96 -9.01
N TRP A 190 -0.22 6.47 -9.25
CA TRP A 190 0.05 7.29 -10.41
C TRP A 190 -0.41 6.62 -11.71
N ARG A 191 0.02 5.38 -11.95
CA ARG A 191 -0.34 4.60 -13.14
C ARG A 191 -1.85 4.37 -13.24
N ALA A 192 -2.47 3.95 -12.14
CA ALA A 192 -3.90 3.68 -12.11
C ALA A 192 -4.73 4.94 -12.42
N VAL A 193 -4.39 6.09 -11.82
CA VAL A 193 -5.13 7.34 -12.05
C VAL A 193 -4.88 7.88 -13.44
N VAL A 194 -3.66 7.80 -13.98
CA VAL A 194 -3.39 8.21 -15.36
C VAL A 194 -4.21 7.37 -16.36
N LEU A 195 -4.15 6.03 -16.24
CA LEU A 195 -4.93 5.14 -17.13
C LEU A 195 -6.43 5.35 -16.96
N THR A 196 -6.91 5.54 -15.74
CA THR A 196 -8.32 5.87 -15.48
C THR A 196 -8.72 7.16 -16.17
N SER A 197 -7.89 8.20 -16.08
CA SER A 197 -8.21 9.51 -16.70
C SER A 197 -8.23 9.45 -18.22
N GLU A 198 -7.34 8.65 -18.83
CA GLU A 198 -7.34 8.40 -20.28
C GLU A 198 -8.56 7.57 -20.71
N LEU A 199 -8.96 6.55 -19.96
CA LEU A 199 -10.20 5.80 -20.20
C LEU A 199 -11.42 6.71 -20.06
N HIS A 200 -11.50 7.48 -18.99
CA HIS A 200 -12.61 8.35 -18.62
C HIS A 200 -12.71 9.62 -19.50
N ARG A 201 -11.66 9.90 -20.30
CA ARG A 201 -11.53 11.03 -21.22
C ARG A 201 -11.49 12.42 -20.57
N HIS A 202 -11.47 12.50 -19.27
CA HIS A 202 -11.14 13.71 -18.52
C HIS A 202 -10.64 13.36 -17.12
N LEU A 203 -9.94 14.30 -16.48
CA LEU A 203 -9.47 14.16 -15.13
C LEU A 203 -10.60 14.58 -14.19
N GLY A 204 -11.28 13.59 -13.59
CA GLY A 204 -12.48 13.77 -12.79
C GLY A 204 -12.31 13.25 -11.37
N THR A 205 -12.87 13.93 -10.38
CA THR A 205 -12.71 13.54 -8.97
C THR A 205 -13.22 12.13 -8.69
N TYR A 206 -14.43 11.78 -9.14
CA TYR A 206 -14.99 10.46 -8.84
C TYR A 206 -14.26 9.30 -9.52
N SER A 207 -13.69 9.52 -10.70
CA SER A 207 -12.87 8.50 -11.36
C SER A 207 -11.56 8.26 -10.60
N ILE A 208 -10.96 9.32 -10.03
CA ILE A 208 -9.79 9.21 -9.13
C ILE A 208 -10.16 8.48 -7.84
N VAL A 209 -11.30 8.82 -7.23
CA VAL A 209 -11.79 8.12 -6.03
C VAL A 209 -11.94 6.62 -6.30
N GLY A 210 -12.50 6.25 -7.46
CA GLY A 210 -12.61 4.85 -7.88
C GLY A 210 -11.25 4.15 -7.99
N ALA A 211 -10.26 4.82 -8.60
CA ALA A 211 -8.92 4.27 -8.70
C ALA A 211 -8.27 4.06 -7.32
N LYS A 212 -8.36 5.05 -6.43
CA LYS A 212 -7.88 4.95 -5.05
C LYS A 212 -8.58 3.84 -4.25
N MET A 213 -9.90 3.71 -4.41
CA MET A 213 -10.71 2.69 -3.75
C MET A 213 -10.32 1.28 -4.23
N GLY A 214 -10.15 1.08 -5.53
CA GLY A 214 -9.73 -0.20 -6.09
C GLY A 214 -8.33 -0.61 -5.64
N LEU A 215 -7.37 0.32 -5.61
CA LEU A 215 -6.03 0.07 -5.07
C LEU A 215 -6.08 -0.29 -3.58
N ARG A 216 -6.86 0.46 -2.79
CA ARG A 216 -7.00 0.17 -1.36
C ARG A 216 -7.60 -1.20 -1.11
N ALA A 217 -8.59 -1.58 -1.90
CA ALA A 217 -9.16 -2.92 -1.82
C ALA A 217 -8.13 -4.01 -2.11
N ARG A 218 -7.31 -3.86 -3.16
CA ARG A 218 -6.25 -4.82 -3.49
C ARG A 218 -5.20 -4.91 -2.39
N GLU A 219 -4.78 -3.79 -1.81
CA GLU A 219 -3.86 -3.77 -0.67
C GLU A 219 -4.40 -4.60 0.50
N LEU A 220 -5.65 -4.36 0.90
CA LEU A 220 -6.28 -5.04 2.03
C LEU A 220 -6.56 -6.52 1.74
N LEU A 221 -7.01 -6.83 0.53
CA LEU A 221 -7.28 -8.20 0.09
C LEU A 221 -6.00 -8.94 -0.30
N ARG A 222 -4.83 -8.26 -0.39
CA ARG A 222 -3.58 -8.83 -0.90
C ARG A 222 -3.77 -9.50 -2.26
N ALA A 223 -4.49 -8.82 -3.12
CA ALA A 223 -4.85 -9.32 -4.44
C ALA A 223 -4.11 -8.55 -5.54
N GLY A 224 -3.72 -9.25 -6.57
CA GLY A 224 -3.16 -8.70 -7.80
C GLY A 224 -4.24 -8.07 -8.69
N LEU A 225 -3.80 -7.51 -9.84
CA LEU A 225 -4.71 -7.16 -10.91
C LEU A 225 -5.39 -8.44 -11.42
N ASP A 226 -6.67 -8.31 -11.79
CA ASP A 226 -7.51 -9.39 -12.31
C ASP A 226 -7.93 -10.47 -11.31
N GLU A 227 -7.55 -10.36 -10.04
CA GLU A 227 -7.87 -11.33 -9.00
C GLU A 227 -9.07 -10.91 -8.13
N VAL A 228 -9.62 -9.71 -8.40
CA VAL A 228 -10.70 -9.11 -7.60
C VAL A 228 -11.98 -9.07 -8.40
N ARG A 229 -13.08 -9.51 -7.81
CA ARG A 229 -14.45 -9.23 -8.28
C ARG A 229 -14.97 -7.99 -7.57
N VAL A 230 -15.73 -7.16 -8.27
CA VAL A 230 -16.23 -5.89 -7.77
C VAL A 230 -17.74 -5.79 -7.95
N GLU A 231 -18.44 -5.45 -6.88
CA GLU A 231 -19.84 -5.01 -6.91
C GLU A 231 -19.85 -3.51 -6.56
N SER A 232 -20.06 -2.66 -7.57
CA SER A 232 -20.12 -1.21 -7.38
C SER A 232 -21.55 -0.77 -7.07
N ARG A 233 -21.68 0.10 -6.07
CA ARG A 233 -22.94 0.75 -5.69
C ARG A 233 -23.02 2.21 -6.10
N ALA A 234 -22.10 2.64 -6.96
CA ALA A 234 -22.08 4.01 -7.49
C ALA A 234 -23.18 4.27 -8.55
N GLY A 235 -23.88 3.21 -8.95
CA GLY A 235 -24.91 3.29 -9.98
C GLY A 235 -24.36 3.59 -11.37
N SER A 236 -25.26 3.92 -12.32
CA SER A 236 -24.96 4.11 -13.73
C SER A 236 -25.09 5.58 -14.21
N ARG A 237 -25.32 6.54 -13.27
CA ARG A 237 -25.53 7.96 -13.62
C ARG A 237 -24.39 8.86 -13.12
N PRO A 238 -23.76 9.64 -14.03
CA PRO A 238 -22.78 10.65 -13.62
C PRO A 238 -23.36 11.70 -12.65
N PRO A 239 -22.52 12.31 -11.80
CA PRO A 239 -21.06 12.17 -11.77
C PRO A 239 -20.58 10.97 -10.92
N LEU A 240 -21.43 10.38 -10.06
CA LEU A 240 -21.04 9.36 -9.11
C LEU A 240 -20.58 8.07 -9.80
N SER A 241 -21.25 7.66 -10.88
CA SER A 241 -20.91 6.47 -11.67
C SER A 241 -19.50 6.48 -12.26
N CYS A 242 -18.84 7.65 -12.34
CA CYS A 242 -17.45 7.77 -12.77
C CYS A 242 -16.47 7.00 -11.89
N VAL A 243 -16.87 6.67 -10.64
CA VAL A 243 -16.15 5.74 -9.75
C VAL A 243 -15.89 4.39 -10.46
N ASN A 244 -16.83 3.91 -11.28
CA ASN A 244 -16.74 2.61 -11.93
C ASN A 244 -15.53 2.49 -12.88
N ASP A 245 -15.14 3.60 -13.55
CA ASP A 245 -13.98 3.59 -14.44
C ASP A 245 -12.67 3.41 -13.65
N GLY A 246 -12.57 4.10 -12.52
CA GLY A 246 -11.43 3.95 -11.62
C GLY A 246 -11.34 2.56 -11.01
N LEU A 247 -12.48 2.00 -10.59
CA LEU A 247 -12.54 0.64 -10.06
C LEU A 247 -12.04 -0.39 -11.08
N GLN A 248 -12.49 -0.28 -12.34
CA GLN A 248 -12.07 -1.19 -13.40
C GLN A 248 -10.56 -1.16 -13.61
N VAL A 249 -10.00 0.03 -13.76
CA VAL A 249 -8.55 0.18 -14.02
C VAL A 249 -7.72 -0.29 -12.84
N ALA A 250 -8.09 0.10 -11.62
CA ALA A 250 -7.28 -0.17 -10.43
C ALA A 250 -7.33 -1.62 -9.97
N THR A 251 -8.41 -2.34 -10.24
CA THR A 251 -8.56 -3.75 -9.87
C THR A 251 -8.30 -4.72 -11.02
N GLY A 252 -8.36 -4.22 -12.26
CA GLY A 252 -8.40 -5.06 -13.45
C GLY A 252 -9.76 -5.74 -13.70
N ALA A 253 -10.72 -5.62 -12.78
CA ALA A 253 -12.08 -6.08 -13.04
C ALA A 253 -12.70 -5.29 -14.19
N SER A 254 -13.43 -5.94 -15.08
CA SER A 254 -14.04 -5.25 -16.21
C SER A 254 -15.45 -5.76 -16.52
N LEU A 255 -16.27 -4.87 -17.11
CA LEU A 255 -17.60 -5.23 -17.62
C LEU A 255 -17.52 -6.33 -18.67
N GLY A 256 -16.54 -6.23 -19.59
CA GLY A 256 -16.36 -7.22 -20.66
C GLY A 256 -16.03 -8.62 -20.18
N ARG A 257 -15.45 -8.75 -18.98
CA ARG A 257 -15.14 -10.05 -18.34
C ARG A 257 -16.19 -10.46 -17.30
N GLY A 258 -17.19 -9.64 -17.03
CA GLY A 258 -18.19 -9.90 -16.00
C GLY A 258 -17.61 -9.95 -14.57
N THR A 259 -16.47 -9.31 -14.34
CA THR A 259 -15.79 -9.28 -13.04
C THR A 259 -16.10 -8.00 -12.25
N ILE A 260 -16.76 -7.03 -12.85
CA ILE A 260 -17.40 -5.91 -12.16
C ILE A 260 -18.90 -5.91 -12.49
N VAL A 261 -19.72 -5.72 -11.46
CA VAL A 261 -21.16 -5.53 -11.57
C VAL A 261 -21.51 -4.18 -10.98
N VAL A 262 -22.33 -3.41 -11.70
CA VAL A 262 -22.86 -2.13 -11.21
C VAL A 262 -24.28 -2.36 -10.73
N VAL A 263 -24.53 -2.05 -9.46
CA VAL A 263 -25.85 -2.17 -8.84
C VAL A 263 -26.52 -0.80 -8.81
N ASP A 264 -27.62 -0.68 -9.54
CA ASP A 264 -28.49 0.49 -9.49
C ASP A 264 -29.44 0.37 -8.29
N GLY A 265 -29.20 1.14 -7.25
CA GLY A 265 -30.05 1.21 -6.07
C GLY A 265 -30.80 2.55 -5.97
N PRO A 266 -31.76 2.66 -5.07
CA PRO A 266 -32.54 3.89 -4.86
C PRO A 266 -31.68 5.08 -4.34
N LYS A 267 -30.53 4.76 -3.75
CA LYS A 267 -29.54 5.74 -3.26
C LYS A 267 -28.12 5.29 -3.66
N PRO A 268 -27.65 5.67 -4.84
CA PRO A 268 -26.28 5.41 -5.23
C PRO A 268 -25.30 6.02 -4.23
N ALA A 269 -24.21 5.31 -3.95
CA ALA A 269 -23.18 5.76 -3.03
C ALA A 269 -21.78 5.47 -3.60
N CYS A 270 -20.79 6.25 -3.23
CA CYS A 270 -19.40 5.96 -3.51
C CYS A 270 -18.93 4.81 -2.60
N GLU A 271 -19.39 3.61 -2.95
CA GLU A 271 -19.23 2.37 -2.20
C GLU A 271 -19.06 1.21 -3.18
N ALA A 272 -18.20 0.26 -2.84
CA ALA A 272 -18.08 -1.00 -3.57
C ALA A 272 -17.73 -2.14 -2.63
N VAL A 273 -18.13 -3.35 -3.02
CA VAL A 273 -17.76 -4.60 -2.38
C VAL A 273 -16.77 -5.32 -3.28
N PHE A 274 -15.71 -5.84 -2.67
CA PHE A 274 -14.60 -6.49 -3.33
C PHE A 274 -14.45 -7.90 -2.79
N GLU A 275 -14.24 -8.85 -3.70
CA GLU A 275 -14.05 -10.27 -3.37
C GLU A 275 -12.75 -10.79 -4.00
N ALA A 276 -11.95 -11.48 -3.20
CA ALA A 276 -10.75 -12.19 -3.65
C ALA A 276 -10.59 -13.47 -2.83
N GLY A 277 -10.77 -14.62 -3.50
CA GLY A 277 -10.84 -15.92 -2.83
C GLY A 277 -12.01 -15.96 -1.84
N ASP A 278 -11.71 -16.27 -0.59
CA ASP A 278 -12.67 -16.35 0.53
C ASP A 278 -12.87 -15.02 1.27
N ARG A 279 -12.14 -13.97 0.87
CA ARG A 279 -12.19 -12.65 1.52
C ARG A 279 -13.16 -11.74 0.82
N ARG A 280 -13.96 -11.04 1.61
CA ARG A 280 -14.93 -10.05 1.16
C ARG A 280 -14.78 -8.77 1.97
N LEU A 281 -14.61 -7.65 1.26
CA LEU A 281 -14.34 -6.33 1.83
C LEU A 281 -15.28 -5.32 1.21
N ARG A 282 -15.93 -4.50 2.02
CA ARG A 282 -16.68 -3.33 1.57
C ARG A 282 -15.91 -2.07 1.90
N LEU A 283 -15.73 -1.21 0.91
CA LEU A 283 -15.18 0.14 1.06
C LEU A 283 -16.23 1.16 0.71
N ARG A 284 -16.32 2.20 1.53
CA ARG A 284 -17.18 3.35 1.31
C ARG A 284 -16.38 4.63 1.50
N LEU A 285 -16.53 5.60 0.61
CA LEU A 285 -15.90 6.91 0.78
C LEU A 285 -16.42 7.55 2.05
N ARG A 286 -15.53 8.01 2.93
CA ARG A 286 -15.91 8.68 4.18
C ARG A 286 -16.74 9.90 3.91
N ARG A 287 -17.66 10.16 4.83
CA ARG A 287 -18.66 11.22 4.69
C ARG A 287 -18.03 12.60 4.48
N GLU A 288 -16.94 12.89 5.17
CA GLU A 288 -16.22 14.16 5.05
C GLU A 288 -15.78 14.43 3.61
N TRP A 289 -15.22 13.40 2.95
CA TRP A 289 -14.82 13.49 1.55
C TRP A 289 -16.01 13.53 0.60
N ALA A 290 -17.03 12.71 0.86
CA ALA A 290 -18.23 12.66 0.02
C ALA A 290 -18.96 14.02 0.03
N ASP A 291 -19.18 14.61 1.20
CA ASP A 291 -19.85 15.90 1.36
C ASP A 291 -18.99 17.03 0.73
N ARG A 292 -17.69 17.04 0.98
CA ARG A 292 -16.76 18.02 0.39
C ARG A 292 -16.80 18.01 -1.13
N ILE A 293 -16.63 16.83 -1.75
CA ILE A 293 -16.63 16.68 -3.20
C ILE A 293 -17.98 17.11 -3.79
N ALA A 294 -19.08 16.65 -3.19
CA ALA A 294 -20.42 16.99 -3.67
C ALA A 294 -20.67 18.50 -3.61
N HIS A 295 -20.31 19.16 -2.51
CA HIS A 295 -20.45 20.60 -2.33
C HIS A 295 -19.60 21.38 -3.34
N GLU A 296 -18.35 21.00 -3.51
CA GLU A 296 -17.41 21.67 -4.44
C GLU A 296 -17.88 21.55 -5.90
N LEU A 297 -18.27 20.35 -6.34
CA LEU A 297 -18.79 20.17 -7.68
C LEU A 297 -20.10 20.92 -7.92
N ALA A 298 -21.01 20.95 -6.95
CA ALA A 298 -22.22 21.73 -7.04
C ALA A 298 -21.94 23.25 -7.17
N ALA A 299 -20.97 23.75 -6.41
CA ALA A 299 -20.54 25.15 -6.48
C ALA A 299 -19.91 25.47 -7.86
N LEU A 300 -19.15 24.54 -8.45
CA LEU A 300 -18.60 24.72 -9.81
C LEU A 300 -19.69 24.73 -10.88
N VAL A 301 -20.71 23.87 -10.77
CA VAL A 301 -21.89 23.90 -11.67
C VAL A 301 -22.58 25.24 -11.58
N ALA A 302 -22.86 25.73 -10.35
CA ALA A 302 -23.52 27.02 -10.14
C ALA A 302 -22.71 28.20 -10.70
N ARG A 303 -21.37 28.19 -10.51
CA ARG A 303 -20.46 29.25 -11.00
C ARG A 303 -20.36 29.30 -12.51
N HIS A 304 -20.32 28.14 -13.18
CA HIS A 304 -20.05 28.06 -14.61
C HIS A 304 -21.31 27.85 -15.48
N GLY A 305 -22.48 27.83 -14.88
CA GLY A 305 -23.78 27.72 -15.58
C GLY A 305 -24.02 26.35 -16.21
N GLY A 306 -23.48 25.27 -15.65
CA GLY A 306 -23.61 23.90 -16.14
C GLY A 306 -22.34 23.32 -16.73
N LEU A 307 -22.48 22.29 -17.58
CA LEU A 307 -21.37 21.51 -18.15
C LEU A 307 -20.71 22.24 -19.34
N SER A 308 -19.99 23.32 -19.06
CA SER A 308 -19.30 24.15 -20.03
C SER A 308 -17.78 23.81 -20.07
N PRO A 309 -17.03 24.27 -21.10
CA PRO A 309 -15.57 24.15 -21.11
C PRO A 309 -14.89 24.73 -19.88
N SER A 310 -15.38 25.86 -19.34
CA SER A 310 -14.88 26.47 -18.12
C SER A 310 -15.20 25.63 -16.88
N TYR A 311 -16.36 24.98 -16.82
CA TYR A 311 -16.68 24.00 -15.80
C TYR A 311 -15.69 22.83 -15.80
N PHE A 312 -15.42 22.21 -16.97
CA PHE A 312 -14.50 21.09 -17.06
C PHE A 312 -13.06 21.48 -16.72
N ALA A 313 -12.64 22.71 -17.02
CA ALA A 313 -11.34 23.20 -16.59
C ALA A 313 -11.26 23.33 -15.05
N ALA A 314 -12.32 23.85 -14.43
CA ALA A 314 -12.40 23.97 -12.95
C ALA A 314 -12.49 22.60 -12.27
N VAL A 315 -13.27 21.66 -12.81
CA VAL A 315 -13.34 20.27 -12.31
C VAL A 315 -11.98 19.59 -12.40
N ARG A 316 -11.24 19.82 -13.48
CA ARG A 316 -9.89 19.27 -13.64
C ARG A 316 -8.94 19.76 -12.54
N GLU A 317 -8.97 21.05 -12.22
CA GLU A 317 -8.15 21.61 -11.14
C GLU A 317 -8.56 21.06 -9.76
N ALA A 318 -9.86 20.99 -9.48
CA ALA A 318 -10.38 20.38 -8.25
C ALA A 318 -9.97 18.90 -8.13
N ALA A 319 -10.03 18.15 -9.22
CA ALA A 319 -9.64 16.75 -9.25
C ALA A 319 -8.14 16.56 -8.98
N LEU A 320 -7.26 17.43 -9.50
CA LEU A 320 -5.82 17.41 -9.20
C LEU A 320 -5.55 17.67 -7.71
N ASN A 321 -6.28 18.61 -7.11
CA ASN A 321 -6.16 18.91 -5.70
C ASN A 321 -6.67 17.72 -4.85
N HIS A 322 -7.82 17.14 -5.17
CA HIS A 322 -8.32 15.94 -4.49
C HIS A 322 -7.37 14.75 -4.66
N TRP A 323 -6.75 14.58 -5.83
CA TRP A 323 -5.77 13.52 -6.01
C TRP A 323 -4.59 13.68 -5.07
N LEU A 324 -4.04 14.90 -4.97
CA LEU A 324 -2.91 15.19 -4.10
C LEU A 324 -3.26 15.06 -2.61
N GLU A 325 -4.42 15.56 -2.20
CA GLU A 325 -4.79 15.64 -0.77
C GLU A 325 -5.31 14.32 -0.20
N MET A 326 -6.08 13.57 -0.98
CA MET A 326 -6.76 12.35 -0.52
C MET A 326 -5.79 11.18 -0.39
N ASP A 327 -5.54 10.72 0.82
CA ASP A 327 -4.80 9.47 1.05
C ASP A 327 -5.78 8.29 1.04
N ARG A 328 -5.54 7.31 0.12
CA ARG A 328 -6.39 6.12 0.00
C ARG A 328 -6.45 5.27 1.26
N ARG A 329 -5.44 5.37 2.15
CA ARG A 329 -5.38 4.58 3.39
C ARG A 329 -6.34 5.11 4.46
N SER A 330 -6.73 6.37 4.38
CA SER A 330 -7.63 7.01 5.34
C SER A 330 -8.95 7.51 4.75
N ALA A 331 -9.09 7.52 3.42
CA ALA A 331 -10.25 8.09 2.75
C ALA A 331 -11.51 7.21 2.82
N PHE A 332 -11.38 5.93 3.17
CA PHE A 332 -12.49 4.99 3.13
C PHE A 332 -12.82 4.42 4.49
N GLU A 333 -14.10 4.11 4.69
CA GLU A 333 -14.59 3.21 5.73
C GLU A 333 -14.39 1.78 5.24
N GLU A 334 -13.81 0.92 6.06
CA GLU A 334 -13.44 -0.45 5.74
C GLU A 334 -14.27 -1.42 6.55
N VAL A 335 -15.06 -2.26 5.91
CA VAL A 335 -15.91 -3.26 6.58
C VAL A 335 -15.65 -4.64 5.97
N TRP A 336 -15.10 -5.53 6.78
CA TRP A 336 -14.94 -6.93 6.42
C TRP A 336 -16.27 -7.65 6.54
N GLU A 337 -16.65 -8.35 5.48
CA GLU A 337 -17.87 -9.16 5.43
C GLU A 337 -17.49 -10.64 5.43
N ARG A 338 -18.42 -11.50 5.86
CA ARG A 338 -18.23 -12.93 5.67
C ARG A 338 -18.28 -13.24 4.18
N GLY A 339 -17.24 -13.89 3.66
CA GLY A 339 -17.22 -14.39 2.29
C GLY A 339 -18.37 -15.39 2.05
N PRO A 340 -18.73 -15.63 0.80
CA PRO A 340 -19.70 -16.68 0.48
C PRO A 340 -19.18 -18.00 1.06
N SER A 341 -20.02 -18.64 1.89
CA SER A 341 -19.72 -19.97 2.42
C SER A 341 -19.45 -20.92 1.25
N SER A 342 -18.37 -21.66 1.29
CA SER A 342 -17.99 -22.68 0.30
C SER A 342 -18.94 -23.90 0.24
N ALA A 343 -20.16 -23.76 0.74
CA ALA A 343 -21.19 -24.79 0.80
C ALA A 343 -22.29 -24.55 -0.23
N ALA A 344 -21.97 -24.46 -1.51
CA ALA A 344 -22.95 -24.63 -2.58
C ALA A 344 -22.26 -24.81 -3.95
N GLU A 345 -21.55 -25.90 -4.14
CA GLU A 345 -21.38 -26.51 -5.47
C GLU A 345 -21.27 -28.02 -5.32
N ALA A 346 -22.39 -28.64 -5.21
CA ALA A 346 -22.57 -30.00 -5.73
C ALA A 346 -23.26 -29.82 -7.09
N PRO A 347 -22.60 -30.02 -8.22
CA PRO A 347 -23.33 -30.17 -9.46
C PRO A 347 -24.05 -31.51 -9.41
N GLY A 348 -25.37 -31.43 -9.37
CA GLY A 348 -26.22 -32.55 -9.67
C GLY A 348 -26.00 -32.98 -11.10
N SER A 349 -25.61 -34.25 -11.26
CA SER A 349 -25.76 -35.17 -12.38
C SER A 349 -25.96 -34.58 -13.76
#